data_354fee7f66381a00a9199c47b7760b52
#
_entry.id   354fee7f66381a00a9199c47b7760b52
#
_cell.length_a   1.000
_cell.length_b   1.000
_cell.length_c   1.000
_cell.angle_alpha   90.00
_cell.angle_beta   90.00
_cell.angle_gamma   90.00
#
_symmetry.space_group_name_H-M   'P 1'
#
loop_
_entity.id
_entity.type
_entity.pdbx_description
1 polymer ?
#
loop_
_entity_poly.entity_id
_entity_poly.type
_entity_poly.pdbx_seq_one_letter_code
_entity_poly.pdbx_strand_id
1 'polypeptide(L)'
;MAITRHQRENRWCVLVLLALGLMISHVDRTSMSAAFADYHFVKEFALTHVQRGWLGSAMFWSYGLLQMPMGWLVDRYGVKWPYAVCFLMWCLAAAATGVVSTLAALIVVRLMIGVAESVSVPATYRYLADHFDETRKGTALGIYSIGGKMGPALGAPIAAWLISMSSWKTMFVVTGLAGLLWLVPWLAMLKSDFPSKVELAASKRRASSVPLTNLLSSPVVWGGLITNFCYSYFAFYCMTWMPAYLVEQRGLTLKESGLYTFFSFVGIAIVAALAGWAADRIIARGHDAVLVRKSFIVVGFMGGTTVLLGAYSHSLQIALFWNVTSLSLLGLVTANNLALVKLTLIPKQAVGLNTGLQQVATSLAGGVSASLSGWLLHVGHSYTLPMLAIFAFLLLGATSAIVLLRRKWAPKVNASPHDDAVAQALRASKHTRA
;
A
#
# COMPACT_ATOMS: atom_id res chain seq x y z
N MET A 1 -30.62 -7.70 3.29
CA MET A 1 -30.52 -9.16 3.57
C MET A 1 -29.87 -9.32 4.95
N ALA A 2 -30.53 -9.94 5.93
CA ALA A 2 -29.98 -10.10 7.29
C ALA A 2 -28.85 -11.15 7.23
N ILE A 3 -27.65 -10.75 7.66
CA ILE A 3 -26.47 -11.64 7.77
C ILE A 3 -26.80 -12.71 8.81
N THR A 4 -26.76 -13.99 8.45
CA THR A 4 -27.02 -15.09 9.36
C THR A 4 -25.96 -15.14 10.47
N ARG A 5 -26.31 -15.66 11.67
CA ARG A 5 -25.42 -15.72 12.83
C ARG A 5 -24.05 -16.40 12.50
N HIS A 6 -24.07 -17.43 11.68
CA HIS A 6 -22.87 -18.17 11.23
C HIS A 6 -21.99 -17.33 10.26
N GLN A 7 -22.59 -16.46 9.44
CA GLN A 7 -21.84 -15.52 8.58
C GLN A 7 -21.21 -14.38 9.40
N ARG A 8 -21.80 -14.02 10.54
CA ARG A 8 -21.22 -13.03 11.47
C ARG A 8 -19.97 -13.54 12.18
N GLU A 9 -19.90 -14.82 12.49
CA GLU A 9 -18.76 -15.41 13.20
C GLU A 9 -17.52 -15.57 12.32
N ASN A 10 -17.70 -15.93 11.03
CA ASN A 10 -16.59 -16.15 10.11
C ASN A 10 -15.98 -14.87 9.47
N ARG A 11 -16.67 -13.72 9.52
CA ARG A 11 -16.20 -12.50 8.81
C ARG A 11 -14.86 -11.99 9.30
N TRP A 12 -14.55 -12.10 10.59
CA TRP A 12 -13.28 -11.70 11.16
C TRP A 12 -12.16 -12.65 10.75
N CYS A 13 -12.44 -13.95 10.69
CA CYS A 13 -11.47 -14.94 10.23
C CYS A 13 -11.11 -14.72 8.75
N VAL A 14 -12.10 -14.44 7.90
CA VAL A 14 -11.84 -14.11 6.47
C VAL A 14 -11.06 -12.78 6.36
N LEU A 15 -11.34 -11.80 7.21
CA LEU A 15 -10.56 -10.56 7.26
C LEU A 15 -9.10 -10.83 7.62
N VAL A 16 -8.83 -11.71 8.59
CA VAL A 16 -7.46 -12.13 8.95
C VAL A 16 -6.80 -12.84 7.76
N LEU A 17 -7.53 -13.69 7.05
CA LEU A 17 -7.00 -14.31 5.82
C LEU A 17 -6.65 -13.27 4.75
N LEU A 18 -7.49 -12.25 4.55
CA LEU A 18 -7.18 -11.14 3.63
C LEU A 18 -5.93 -10.36 4.08
N ALA A 19 -5.78 -10.12 5.40
CA ALA A 19 -4.58 -9.48 5.95
C ALA A 19 -3.33 -10.34 5.77
N LEU A 20 -3.44 -11.66 5.97
CA LEU A 20 -2.36 -12.61 5.70
C LEU A 20 -2.02 -12.68 4.20
N GLY A 21 -3.01 -12.66 3.32
CA GLY A 21 -2.78 -12.57 1.87
C GLY A 21 -2.00 -11.31 1.48
N LEU A 22 -2.36 -10.15 2.06
CA LEU A 22 -1.60 -8.90 1.88
C LEU A 22 -0.18 -9.01 2.44
N MET A 23 0.00 -9.68 3.58
CA MET A 23 1.31 -9.91 4.18
C MET A 23 2.19 -10.76 3.26
N ILE A 24 1.68 -11.85 2.70
CA ILE A 24 2.39 -12.73 1.75
C ILE A 24 2.82 -11.93 0.51
N SER A 25 1.93 -11.11 -0.07
CA SER A 25 2.26 -10.23 -1.19
C SER A 25 3.47 -9.32 -0.89
N HIS A 26 3.53 -8.76 0.31
CA HIS A 26 4.64 -7.90 0.70
C HIS A 26 5.91 -8.67 1.04
N VAL A 27 5.81 -9.93 1.51
CA VAL A 27 6.95 -10.85 1.62
C VAL A 27 7.57 -11.11 0.25
N ASP A 28 6.77 -11.37 -0.79
CA ASP A 28 7.27 -11.59 -2.15
C ASP A 28 8.01 -10.36 -2.72
N ARG A 29 7.51 -9.16 -2.41
CA ARG A 29 8.18 -7.90 -2.80
C ARG A 29 9.54 -7.74 -2.13
N THR A 30 9.63 -8.03 -0.84
CA THR A 30 10.89 -7.95 -0.08
C THR A 30 11.86 -9.09 -0.43
N SER A 31 11.35 -10.23 -0.87
CA SER A 31 12.18 -11.31 -1.40
C SER A 31 13.00 -10.87 -2.62
N MET A 32 12.39 -10.10 -3.54
CA MET A 32 13.14 -9.51 -4.66
C MET A 32 14.18 -8.48 -4.20
N SER A 33 13.84 -7.68 -3.19
CA SER A 33 14.78 -6.71 -2.61
C SER A 33 16.00 -7.39 -1.99
N ALA A 34 15.81 -8.50 -1.28
CA ALA A 34 16.89 -9.32 -0.74
C ALA A 34 17.75 -9.93 -1.86
N ALA A 35 17.13 -10.38 -2.96
CA ALA A 35 17.84 -10.87 -4.13
C ALA A 35 18.67 -9.75 -4.80
N PHE A 36 18.17 -8.50 -4.85
CA PHE A 36 18.96 -7.37 -5.36
C PHE A 36 20.19 -7.05 -4.52
N ALA A 37 20.19 -7.41 -3.25
CA ALA A 37 21.34 -7.29 -2.36
C ALA A 37 22.26 -8.53 -2.37
N ASP A 38 21.84 -9.63 -3.00
CA ASP A 38 22.63 -10.85 -3.11
C ASP A 38 23.58 -10.81 -4.31
N TYR A 39 24.87 -10.93 -4.05
CA TYR A 39 25.90 -10.92 -5.08
C TYR A 39 25.68 -12.00 -6.14
N HIS A 40 25.29 -13.20 -5.75
CA HIS A 40 25.11 -14.33 -6.68
C HIS A 40 23.97 -14.09 -7.66
N PHE A 41 22.84 -13.56 -7.19
CA PHE A 41 21.71 -13.18 -8.03
C PHE A 41 22.10 -12.10 -9.05
N VAL A 42 22.73 -11.02 -8.58
CA VAL A 42 23.13 -9.89 -9.44
C VAL A 42 24.14 -10.35 -10.49
N LYS A 43 25.09 -11.21 -10.11
CA LYS A 43 26.13 -11.74 -11.02
C LYS A 43 25.56 -12.73 -12.04
N GLU A 44 24.65 -13.63 -11.63
CA GLU A 44 24.07 -14.66 -12.52
C GLU A 44 23.34 -14.03 -13.72
N PHE A 45 22.61 -12.95 -13.49
CA PHE A 45 21.89 -12.22 -14.55
C PHE A 45 22.66 -11.00 -15.09
N ALA A 46 23.89 -10.76 -14.65
CA ALA A 46 24.72 -9.59 -15.01
C ALA A 46 23.95 -8.26 -14.89
N LEU A 47 23.18 -8.09 -13.80
CA LEU A 47 22.24 -6.99 -13.62
C LEU A 47 22.96 -5.66 -13.37
N THR A 48 22.72 -4.70 -14.25
CA THR A 48 23.03 -3.28 -14.00
C THR A 48 22.03 -2.68 -12.99
N HIS A 49 22.36 -1.54 -12.39
CA HIS A 49 21.43 -0.81 -11.50
C HIS A 49 20.12 -0.43 -12.23
N VAL A 50 20.19 -0.05 -13.51
CA VAL A 50 19.01 0.27 -14.33
C VAL A 50 18.12 -0.96 -14.52
N GLN A 51 18.71 -2.12 -14.83
CA GLN A 51 17.96 -3.37 -15.01
C GLN A 51 17.32 -3.85 -13.70
N ARG A 52 18.01 -3.70 -12.56
CA ARG A 52 17.40 -3.94 -11.24
C ARG A 52 16.19 -3.01 -11.01
N GLY A 53 16.31 -1.73 -11.40
CA GLY A 53 15.22 -0.77 -11.36
C GLY A 53 14.02 -1.20 -12.22
N TRP A 54 14.25 -1.64 -13.46
CA TRP A 54 13.20 -2.14 -14.36
C TRP A 54 12.53 -3.39 -13.79
N LEU A 55 13.32 -4.32 -13.30
CA LEU A 55 12.83 -5.57 -12.72
C LEU A 55 11.98 -5.32 -11.45
N GLY A 56 12.40 -4.37 -10.61
CA GLY A 56 11.64 -3.95 -9.43
C GLY A 56 10.35 -3.20 -9.79
N SER A 57 10.37 -2.40 -10.88
CA SER A 57 9.21 -1.60 -11.30
C SER A 57 8.18 -2.38 -12.12
N ALA A 58 8.59 -3.42 -12.85
CA ALA A 58 7.71 -4.17 -13.76
C ALA A 58 6.40 -4.65 -13.07
N MET A 59 6.51 -5.18 -11.88
CA MET A 59 5.37 -5.62 -11.08
C MET A 59 4.41 -4.46 -10.76
N PHE A 60 4.91 -3.27 -10.41
CA PHE A 60 4.07 -2.13 -10.07
C PHE A 60 3.29 -1.59 -11.27
N TRP A 61 3.88 -1.60 -12.46
CA TRP A 61 3.22 -1.17 -13.69
C TRP A 61 2.04 -2.09 -14.04
N SER A 62 2.24 -3.40 -14.06
CA SER A 62 1.15 -4.35 -14.33
C SER A 62 0.11 -4.36 -13.23
N TYR A 63 0.51 -4.27 -11.96
CA TYR A 63 -0.37 -4.15 -10.81
C TYR A 63 -1.29 -2.92 -10.91
N GLY A 64 -0.72 -1.73 -11.19
CA GLY A 64 -1.50 -0.49 -11.30
C GLY A 64 -2.46 -0.50 -12.49
N LEU A 65 -2.00 -0.98 -13.63
CA LEU A 65 -2.80 -1.03 -14.86
C LEU A 65 -4.01 -1.98 -14.73
N LEU A 66 -3.82 -3.11 -14.07
CA LEU A 66 -4.85 -4.16 -13.99
C LEU A 66 -5.78 -4.03 -12.79
N GLN A 67 -5.60 -3.05 -11.90
CA GLN A 67 -6.50 -2.86 -10.75
C GLN A 67 -7.96 -2.63 -11.13
N MET A 68 -8.21 -1.81 -12.16
CA MET A 68 -9.59 -1.57 -12.63
C MET A 68 -10.22 -2.82 -13.28
N PRO A 69 -9.57 -3.53 -14.21
CA PRO A 69 -10.06 -4.81 -14.73
C PRO A 69 -10.32 -5.85 -13.64
N MET A 70 -9.44 -5.95 -12.63
CA MET A 70 -9.64 -6.89 -11.52
C MET A 70 -10.79 -6.48 -10.61
N GLY A 71 -11.03 -5.18 -10.42
CA GLY A 71 -12.23 -4.70 -9.74
C GLY A 71 -13.51 -5.16 -10.45
N TRP A 72 -13.57 -4.99 -11.78
CA TRP A 72 -14.68 -5.49 -12.58
C TRP A 72 -14.84 -7.03 -12.49
N LEU A 73 -13.72 -7.77 -12.49
CA LEU A 73 -13.74 -9.24 -12.36
C LEU A 73 -14.33 -9.66 -11.01
N VAL A 74 -13.91 -9.01 -9.93
CA VAL A 74 -14.44 -9.25 -8.58
C VAL A 74 -15.92 -8.87 -8.49
N ASP A 75 -16.31 -7.76 -9.08
CA ASP A 75 -17.73 -7.35 -9.11
C ASP A 75 -18.61 -8.34 -9.86
N ARG A 76 -18.08 -9.00 -10.88
CA ARG A 76 -18.85 -9.95 -11.71
C ARG A 76 -18.91 -11.36 -11.12
N TYR A 77 -17.80 -11.84 -10.56
CA TYR A 77 -17.65 -13.25 -10.13
C TYR A 77 -17.56 -13.43 -8.61
N GLY A 78 -17.72 -12.35 -7.83
CA GLY A 78 -17.55 -12.39 -6.38
C GLY A 78 -16.07 -12.35 -5.95
N VAL A 79 -15.85 -12.46 -4.64
CA VAL A 79 -14.50 -12.33 -4.05
C VAL A 79 -13.73 -13.65 -4.08
N LYS A 80 -14.40 -14.77 -3.81
CA LYS A 80 -13.77 -16.07 -3.57
C LYS A 80 -12.89 -16.56 -4.71
N TRP A 81 -13.48 -16.72 -5.90
CA TRP A 81 -12.79 -17.37 -7.02
C TRP A 81 -11.76 -16.48 -7.72
N PRO A 82 -12.05 -15.19 -8.03
CA PRO A 82 -11.03 -14.32 -8.60
C PRO A 82 -9.79 -14.22 -7.70
N TYR A 83 -9.99 -14.08 -6.38
CA TYR A 83 -8.87 -14.04 -5.44
C TYR A 83 -8.09 -15.36 -5.42
N ALA A 84 -8.78 -16.52 -5.33
CA ALA A 84 -8.13 -17.82 -5.26
C ALA A 84 -7.29 -18.11 -6.52
N VAL A 85 -7.83 -17.87 -7.72
CA VAL A 85 -7.12 -18.10 -8.99
C VAL A 85 -5.92 -17.16 -9.11
N CYS A 86 -6.10 -15.89 -8.84
CA CYS A 86 -5.01 -14.92 -8.89
C CYS A 86 -3.94 -15.24 -7.83
N PHE A 87 -4.34 -15.66 -6.63
CA PHE A 87 -3.40 -16.02 -5.56
C PHE A 87 -2.56 -17.25 -5.95
N LEU A 88 -3.19 -18.27 -6.55
CA LEU A 88 -2.48 -19.43 -7.11
C LEU A 88 -1.47 -19.00 -8.19
N MET A 89 -1.91 -18.18 -9.14
CA MET A 89 -1.03 -17.66 -10.21
C MET A 89 0.16 -16.90 -9.66
N TRP A 90 -0.06 -16.03 -8.69
CA TRP A 90 1.02 -15.24 -8.11
C TRP A 90 2.03 -16.14 -7.33
N CYS A 91 1.56 -17.10 -6.51
CA CYS A 91 2.44 -18.02 -5.79
C CYS A 91 3.29 -18.87 -6.74
N LEU A 92 2.69 -19.39 -7.83
CA LEU A 92 3.41 -20.12 -8.86
C LEU A 92 4.41 -19.25 -9.60
N ALA A 93 4.05 -18.02 -9.94
CA ALA A 93 4.96 -17.06 -10.55
C ALA A 93 6.10 -16.65 -9.59
N ALA A 94 5.82 -16.45 -8.31
CA ALA A 94 6.85 -16.20 -7.30
C ALA A 94 7.85 -17.37 -7.20
N ALA A 95 7.36 -18.60 -7.13
CA ALA A 95 8.21 -19.80 -7.16
C ALA A 95 9.00 -19.93 -8.48
N ALA A 96 8.37 -19.62 -9.62
CA ALA A 96 9.02 -19.64 -10.94
C ALA A 96 10.20 -18.68 -11.02
N THR A 97 10.21 -17.59 -10.24
CA THR A 97 11.38 -16.68 -10.16
C THR A 97 12.66 -17.43 -9.79
N GLY A 98 12.57 -18.50 -8.99
CA GLY A 98 13.72 -19.30 -8.56
C GLY A 98 14.27 -20.27 -9.61
N VAL A 99 13.56 -20.46 -10.73
CA VAL A 99 13.97 -21.44 -11.78
C VAL A 99 14.25 -20.81 -13.15
N VAL A 100 13.89 -19.53 -13.35
CA VAL A 100 14.17 -18.83 -14.60
C VAL A 100 15.66 -18.44 -14.69
N SER A 101 16.20 -18.44 -15.91
CA SER A 101 17.62 -18.21 -16.18
C SER A 101 17.91 -16.98 -17.04
N THR A 102 16.90 -16.22 -17.46
CA THR A 102 17.09 -15.03 -18.31
C THR A 102 16.39 -13.81 -17.71
N LEU A 103 16.97 -12.62 -17.94
CA LEU A 103 16.38 -11.34 -17.50
C LEU A 103 14.98 -11.14 -18.11
N ALA A 104 14.78 -11.52 -19.37
CA ALA A 104 13.47 -11.39 -20.01
C ALA A 104 12.41 -12.25 -19.29
N ALA A 105 12.75 -13.49 -18.93
CA ALA A 105 11.86 -14.36 -18.18
C ALA A 105 11.58 -13.81 -16.77
N LEU A 106 12.57 -13.23 -16.08
CA LEU A 106 12.37 -12.55 -14.80
C LEU A 106 11.38 -11.38 -14.93
N ILE A 107 11.50 -10.56 -15.98
CA ILE A 107 10.56 -9.44 -16.21
C ILE A 107 9.15 -9.97 -16.47
N VAL A 108 8.99 -11.00 -17.29
CA VAL A 108 7.68 -11.62 -17.58
C VAL A 108 7.05 -12.15 -16.27
N VAL A 109 7.81 -12.87 -15.47
CA VAL A 109 7.32 -13.39 -14.18
C VAL A 109 6.92 -12.25 -13.25
N ARG A 110 7.68 -11.14 -13.19
CA ARG A 110 7.33 -9.95 -12.42
C ARG A 110 6.05 -9.28 -12.89
N LEU A 111 5.85 -9.19 -14.19
CA LEU A 111 4.59 -8.69 -14.77
C LEU A 111 3.42 -9.61 -14.38
N MET A 112 3.60 -10.94 -14.45
CA MET A 112 2.56 -11.91 -14.04
C MET A 112 2.19 -11.78 -12.55
N ILE A 113 3.19 -11.61 -11.67
CA ILE A 113 2.95 -11.37 -10.24
C ILE A 113 2.11 -10.10 -10.06
N GLY A 114 2.47 -8.99 -10.73
CA GLY A 114 1.71 -7.74 -10.62
C GLY A 114 0.28 -7.85 -11.13
N VAL A 115 0.05 -8.56 -12.25
CA VAL A 115 -1.30 -8.89 -12.75
C VAL A 115 -2.08 -9.65 -11.69
N ALA A 116 -1.52 -10.70 -11.14
CA ALA A 116 -2.20 -11.57 -10.20
C ALA A 116 -2.47 -10.87 -8.83
N GLU A 117 -1.49 -10.13 -8.31
CA GLU A 117 -1.67 -9.38 -7.05
C GLU A 117 -2.70 -8.25 -7.14
N SER A 118 -2.98 -7.71 -8.34
CA SER A 118 -3.88 -6.58 -8.53
C SER A 118 -5.33 -6.84 -8.10
N VAL A 119 -5.73 -8.10 -7.91
CA VAL A 119 -7.03 -8.50 -7.36
C VAL A 119 -7.18 -8.19 -5.86
N SER A 120 -6.08 -8.11 -5.11
CA SER A 120 -6.09 -8.10 -3.65
C SER A 120 -6.85 -6.93 -3.05
N VAL A 121 -6.62 -5.73 -3.54
CA VAL A 121 -7.26 -4.51 -3.02
C VAL A 121 -8.75 -4.45 -3.39
N PRO A 122 -9.16 -4.58 -4.67
CA PRO A 122 -10.58 -4.60 -5.03
C PRO A 122 -11.38 -5.66 -4.28
N ALA A 123 -10.86 -6.88 -4.20
CA ALA A 123 -11.51 -7.97 -3.49
C ALA A 123 -11.70 -7.67 -2.00
N THR A 124 -10.68 -7.13 -1.34
CA THR A 124 -10.75 -6.78 0.07
C THR A 124 -11.76 -5.67 0.32
N TYR A 125 -11.72 -4.57 -0.45
CA TYR A 125 -12.67 -3.47 -0.27
C TYR A 125 -14.10 -3.89 -0.52
N ARG A 126 -14.36 -4.76 -1.51
CA ARG A 126 -15.67 -5.35 -1.74
C ARG A 126 -16.10 -6.20 -0.55
N TYR A 127 -15.24 -7.12 -0.08
CA TYR A 127 -15.56 -7.94 1.08
C TYR A 127 -15.91 -7.11 2.32
N LEU A 128 -15.13 -6.04 2.58
CA LEU A 128 -15.40 -5.11 3.68
C LEU A 128 -16.73 -4.36 3.50
N ALA A 129 -17.06 -3.96 2.28
CA ALA A 129 -18.31 -3.27 2.00
C ALA A 129 -19.53 -4.15 2.25
N ASP A 130 -19.44 -5.44 1.89
CA ASP A 130 -20.56 -6.38 1.96
C ASP A 130 -20.76 -6.99 3.36
N HIS A 131 -19.68 -7.13 4.18
CA HIS A 131 -19.74 -7.87 5.44
C HIS A 131 -19.57 -7.03 6.70
N PHE A 132 -19.18 -5.75 6.60
CA PHE A 132 -18.95 -4.88 7.75
C PHE A 132 -19.82 -3.63 7.70
N ASP A 133 -20.45 -3.31 8.84
CA ASP A 133 -21.22 -2.09 9.03
C ASP A 133 -20.26 -0.87 9.06
N GLU A 134 -20.78 0.32 8.75
CA GLU A 134 -20.00 1.57 8.71
C GLU A 134 -19.20 1.83 10.01
N THR A 135 -19.76 1.44 11.16
CA THR A 135 -19.09 1.61 12.47
C THR A 135 -17.87 0.71 12.66
N ARG A 136 -17.77 -0.40 11.93
CA ARG A 136 -16.70 -1.41 12.04
C ARG A 136 -15.74 -1.46 10.85
N LYS A 137 -16.09 -0.81 9.73
CA LYS A 137 -15.25 -0.76 8.53
C LYS A 137 -13.87 -0.18 8.80
N GLY A 138 -13.79 0.86 9.65
CA GLY A 138 -12.51 1.46 10.03
C GLY A 138 -11.58 0.48 10.75
N THR A 139 -12.11 -0.24 11.73
CA THR A 139 -11.37 -1.28 12.47
C THR A 139 -10.94 -2.42 11.54
N ALA A 140 -11.84 -2.87 10.67
CA ALA A 140 -11.54 -3.93 9.72
C ALA A 140 -10.43 -3.52 8.72
N LEU A 141 -10.49 -2.30 8.21
CA LEU A 141 -9.44 -1.77 7.34
C LEU A 141 -8.10 -1.62 8.09
N GLY A 142 -8.14 -1.26 9.38
CA GLY A 142 -6.96 -1.21 10.25
C GLY A 142 -6.29 -2.58 10.36
N ILE A 143 -7.06 -3.64 10.65
CA ILE A 143 -6.56 -5.03 10.73
C ILE A 143 -5.96 -5.46 9.39
N TYR A 144 -6.65 -5.21 8.27
CA TYR A 144 -6.12 -5.51 6.94
C TYR A 144 -4.78 -4.80 6.69
N SER A 145 -4.66 -3.54 7.08
CA SER A 145 -3.46 -2.73 6.87
C SER A 145 -2.24 -3.22 7.66
N ILE A 146 -2.44 -3.97 8.76
CA ILE A 146 -1.35 -4.60 9.52
C ILE A 146 -0.57 -5.57 8.61
N GLY A 147 -1.25 -6.34 7.77
CA GLY A 147 -0.59 -7.23 6.80
C GLY A 147 0.41 -6.51 5.90
N GLY A 148 0.04 -5.32 5.41
CA GLY A 148 0.92 -4.50 4.57
C GLY A 148 2.16 -3.93 5.27
N LYS A 149 2.18 -3.87 6.59
CA LYS A 149 3.34 -3.44 7.39
C LYS A 149 4.18 -4.61 7.88
N MET A 150 3.50 -5.67 8.33
CA MET A 150 4.16 -6.88 8.82
C MET A 150 4.80 -7.69 7.69
N GLY A 151 4.25 -7.61 6.47
CA GLY A 151 4.83 -8.29 5.31
C GLY A 151 6.30 -7.91 5.08
N PRO A 152 6.63 -6.63 4.84
CA PRO A 152 8.02 -6.21 4.67
C PRO A 152 8.87 -6.43 5.91
N ALA A 153 8.31 -6.25 7.12
CA ALA A 153 9.02 -6.45 8.37
C ALA A 153 9.50 -7.91 8.50
N LEU A 154 8.64 -8.87 8.26
CA LEU A 154 8.99 -10.29 8.38
C LEU A 154 9.66 -10.84 7.11
N GLY A 155 9.27 -10.36 5.94
CA GLY A 155 9.76 -10.85 4.66
C GLY A 155 11.24 -10.62 4.45
N ALA A 156 11.76 -9.45 4.81
CA ALA A 156 13.17 -9.12 4.61
C ALA A 156 14.11 -10.04 5.41
N PRO A 157 13.94 -10.26 6.73
CA PRO A 157 14.80 -11.20 7.46
C PRO A 157 14.58 -12.66 7.04
N ILE A 158 13.36 -13.09 6.70
CA ILE A 158 13.09 -14.44 6.19
C ILE A 158 13.83 -14.66 4.88
N ALA A 159 13.72 -13.74 3.92
CA ALA A 159 14.40 -13.85 2.65
C ALA A 159 15.93 -13.87 2.82
N ALA A 160 16.47 -12.96 3.63
CA ALA A 160 17.91 -12.90 3.92
C ALA A 160 18.41 -14.19 4.59
N TRP A 161 17.64 -14.76 5.51
CA TRP A 161 17.96 -16.03 6.17
C TRP A 161 17.96 -17.20 5.18
N LEU A 162 16.93 -17.33 4.34
CA LEU A 162 16.83 -18.40 3.34
C LEU A 162 17.97 -18.31 2.31
N ILE A 163 18.28 -17.12 1.80
CA ILE A 163 19.41 -16.93 0.87
C ILE A 163 20.72 -17.35 1.53
N SER A 164 20.96 -16.95 2.78
CA SER A 164 22.22 -17.23 3.48
C SER A 164 22.37 -18.69 3.86
N MET A 165 21.28 -19.45 4.01
CA MET A 165 21.33 -20.90 4.31
C MET A 165 21.39 -21.79 3.07
N SER A 166 20.95 -21.29 1.91
CA SER A 166 20.88 -22.08 0.70
C SER A 166 21.21 -21.24 -0.54
N SER A 167 20.24 -20.57 -1.13
CA SER A 167 20.40 -19.74 -2.31
C SER A 167 19.19 -18.83 -2.53
N TRP A 168 19.34 -17.81 -3.37
CA TRP A 168 18.24 -16.99 -3.84
C TRP A 168 17.17 -17.82 -4.58
N LYS A 169 17.57 -18.88 -5.31
CA LYS A 169 16.65 -19.80 -5.99
C LYS A 169 15.73 -20.50 -5.02
N THR A 170 16.31 -21.13 -4.00
CA THR A 170 15.57 -21.82 -2.93
C THR A 170 14.64 -20.85 -2.19
N MET A 171 15.08 -19.62 -1.92
CA MET A 171 14.28 -18.59 -1.27
C MET A 171 13.00 -18.32 -2.07
N PHE A 172 13.06 -18.07 -3.37
CA PHE A 172 11.86 -17.83 -4.18
C PHE A 172 10.94 -19.05 -4.29
N VAL A 173 11.51 -20.25 -4.46
CA VAL A 173 10.72 -21.49 -4.53
C VAL A 173 10.00 -21.73 -3.20
N VAL A 174 10.69 -21.61 -2.08
CA VAL A 174 10.10 -21.85 -0.75
C VAL A 174 9.05 -20.80 -0.41
N THR A 175 9.34 -19.52 -0.58
CA THR A 175 8.38 -18.46 -0.26
C THR A 175 7.13 -18.52 -1.15
N GLY A 176 7.31 -18.76 -2.45
CA GLY A 176 6.20 -18.88 -3.39
C GLY A 176 5.32 -20.11 -3.09
N LEU A 177 5.91 -21.29 -2.91
CA LEU A 177 5.14 -22.50 -2.62
C LEU A 177 4.52 -22.48 -1.22
N ALA A 178 5.20 -21.95 -0.21
CA ALA A 178 4.64 -21.79 1.13
C ALA A 178 3.38 -20.90 1.12
N GLY A 179 3.31 -19.92 0.25
CA GLY A 179 2.11 -19.10 0.04
C GLY A 179 0.87 -19.94 -0.29
N LEU A 180 1.02 -21.06 -1.01
CA LEU A 180 -0.11 -21.92 -1.39
C LEU A 180 -0.86 -22.51 -0.18
N LEU A 181 -0.22 -22.65 0.98
CA LEU A 181 -0.88 -23.10 2.20
C LEU A 181 -2.04 -22.18 2.60
N TRP A 182 -1.98 -20.91 2.24
CA TRP A 182 -3.05 -19.95 2.50
C TRP A 182 -4.34 -20.26 1.73
N LEU A 183 -4.25 -20.91 0.55
CA LEU A 183 -5.43 -21.27 -0.23
C LEU A 183 -6.33 -22.27 0.49
N VAL A 184 -5.78 -23.14 1.33
CA VAL A 184 -6.54 -24.16 2.04
C VAL A 184 -7.63 -23.54 2.93
N PRO A 185 -7.31 -22.69 3.92
CA PRO A 185 -8.33 -22.03 4.74
C PRO A 185 -9.21 -21.07 3.91
N TRP A 186 -8.67 -20.41 2.87
CA TRP A 186 -9.47 -19.55 1.99
C TRP A 186 -10.60 -20.29 1.31
N LEU A 187 -10.30 -21.43 0.67
CA LEU A 187 -11.30 -22.21 -0.05
C LEU A 187 -12.30 -22.88 0.90
N ALA A 188 -11.85 -23.28 2.11
CA ALA A 188 -12.71 -23.91 3.11
C ALA A 188 -13.67 -22.93 3.79
N MET A 189 -13.21 -21.71 4.11
CA MET A 189 -13.97 -20.78 4.95
C MET A 189 -14.87 -19.84 4.13
N LEU A 190 -14.46 -19.43 2.93
CA LEU A 190 -15.22 -18.51 2.11
C LEU A 190 -16.23 -19.27 1.23
N LYS A 191 -17.51 -18.97 1.39
CA LYS A 191 -18.56 -19.47 0.49
C LYS A 191 -18.54 -18.69 -0.82
N SER A 192 -18.98 -19.32 -1.91
CA SER A 192 -19.14 -18.65 -3.21
C SER A 192 -20.19 -17.55 -3.11
N ASP A 193 -19.82 -16.34 -3.51
CA ASP A 193 -20.61 -15.12 -3.42
C ASP A 193 -20.88 -14.53 -4.82
N PHE A 194 -21.42 -15.36 -5.72
CA PHE A 194 -21.81 -14.87 -7.03
C PHE A 194 -22.90 -13.79 -6.88
N PRO A 195 -22.64 -12.55 -7.33
CA PRO A 195 -23.60 -11.48 -7.17
C PRO A 195 -24.83 -11.69 -8.02
N SER A 196 -25.98 -11.37 -7.45
CA SER A 196 -27.24 -11.38 -8.18
C SER A 196 -27.27 -10.26 -9.25
N LYS A 197 -28.13 -10.41 -10.28
CA LYS A 197 -28.33 -9.36 -11.30
C LYS A 197 -28.72 -8.01 -10.67
N VAL A 198 -29.44 -8.02 -9.55
CA VAL A 198 -29.88 -6.82 -8.83
C VAL A 198 -28.68 -6.13 -8.16
N GLU A 199 -27.79 -6.89 -7.53
CA GLU A 199 -26.57 -6.36 -6.90
C GLU A 199 -25.60 -5.77 -7.94
N LEU A 200 -25.46 -6.42 -9.10
CA LEU A 200 -24.68 -5.90 -10.24
C LEU A 200 -25.25 -4.57 -10.77
N ALA A 201 -26.56 -4.44 -10.86
CA ALA A 201 -27.21 -3.21 -11.28
C ALA A 201 -27.05 -2.09 -10.24
N ALA A 202 -27.13 -2.42 -8.96
CA ALA A 202 -26.91 -1.48 -7.84
C ALA A 202 -25.46 -1.01 -7.77
N SER A 203 -24.48 -1.88 -7.99
CA SER A 203 -23.06 -1.53 -8.07
C SER A 203 -22.77 -0.53 -9.20
N LYS A 204 -23.31 -0.79 -10.39
CA LYS A 204 -23.22 0.14 -11.54
C LYS A 204 -23.82 1.52 -11.25
N ARG A 205 -24.97 1.58 -10.57
CA ARG A 205 -25.61 2.85 -10.19
C ARG A 205 -24.77 3.63 -9.17
N ARG A 206 -24.15 2.95 -8.21
CA ARG A 206 -23.25 3.60 -7.23
C ARG A 206 -21.97 4.14 -7.88
N ALA A 207 -21.38 3.42 -8.83
CA ALA A 207 -20.20 3.86 -9.57
C ALA A 207 -20.47 5.11 -10.42
N SER A 208 -21.70 5.32 -10.89
CA SER A 208 -22.08 6.47 -11.72
C SER A 208 -22.46 7.74 -10.94
N SER A 209 -22.50 7.68 -9.60
CA SER A 209 -23.05 8.77 -8.79
C SER A 209 -22.17 10.02 -8.68
N VAL A 210 -20.87 9.90 -8.94
CA VAL A 210 -19.92 11.03 -8.89
C VAL A 210 -19.04 11.02 -10.14
N PRO A 211 -19.14 12.02 -11.03
CA PRO A 211 -18.27 12.12 -12.20
C PRO A 211 -16.80 12.26 -11.80
N LEU A 212 -15.92 11.52 -12.47
CA LEU A 212 -14.47 11.59 -12.27
C LEU A 212 -13.92 13.01 -12.45
N THR A 213 -14.48 13.76 -13.40
CA THR A 213 -14.13 15.15 -13.67
C THR A 213 -14.31 16.05 -12.45
N ASN A 214 -15.38 15.86 -11.67
CA ASN A 214 -15.65 16.66 -10.47
C ASN A 214 -14.64 16.38 -9.35
N LEU A 215 -14.08 15.15 -9.27
CA LEU A 215 -13.01 14.86 -8.34
C LEU A 215 -11.69 15.46 -8.81
N LEU A 216 -11.34 15.27 -10.08
CA LEU A 216 -10.08 15.75 -10.64
C LEU A 216 -10.00 17.29 -10.73
N SER A 217 -11.12 18.00 -10.68
CA SER A 217 -11.14 19.48 -10.57
C SER A 217 -10.81 19.98 -9.16
N SER A 218 -10.83 19.12 -8.14
CA SER A 218 -10.58 19.51 -6.74
C SER A 218 -9.09 19.52 -6.40
N PRO A 219 -8.52 20.66 -5.94
CA PRO A 219 -7.15 20.70 -5.45
C PRO A 219 -6.88 19.76 -4.26
N VAL A 220 -7.89 19.44 -3.44
CA VAL A 220 -7.78 18.51 -2.33
C VAL A 220 -7.49 17.09 -2.83
N VAL A 221 -8.11 16.67 -3.92
CA VAL A 221 -7.86 15.34 -4.52
C VAL A 221 -6.42 15.26 -5.00
N TRP A 222 -5.93 16.24 -5.75
CA TRP A 222 -4.53 16.31 -6.17
C TRP A 222 -3.57 16.38 -4.98
N GLY A 223 -3.90 17.18 -3.95
CA GLY A 223 -3.14 17.23 -2.71
C GLY A 223 -3.02 15.85 -2.05
N GLY A 224 -4.12 15.11 -1.98
CA GLY A 224 -4.14 13.75 -1.46
C GLY A 224 -3.34 12.76 -2.31
N LEU A 225 -3.43 12.85 -3.65
CA LEU A 225 -2.68 12.00 -4.58
C LEU A 225 -1.16 12.26 -4.50
N ILE A 226 -0.73 13.53 -4.49
CA ILE A 226 0.68 13.92 -4.36
C ILE A 226 1.23 13.48 -3.01
N THR A 227 0.52 13.76 -1.92
CA THR A 227 0.91 13.34 -0.57
C THR A 227 1.06 11.82 -0.48
N ASN A 228 0.10 11.08 -1.06
CA ASN A 228 0.15 9.62 -1.08
C ASN A 228 1.27 9.08 -1.98
N PHE A 229 1.52 9.69 -3.12
CA PHE A 229 2.63 9.35 -4.01
C PHE A 229 3.98 9.54 -3.30
N CYS A 230 4.22 10.71 -2.69
CA CYS A 230 5.48 11.04 -2.02
C CYS A 230 5.75 10.12 -0.83
N TYR A 231 4.71 9.82 -0.03
CA TYR A 231 4.78 8.83 1.04
C TYR A 231 5.15 7.45 0.51
N SER A 232 4.44 6.99 -0.52
CA SER A 232 4.63 5.66 -1.10
C SER A 232 5.97 5.53 -1.80
N TYR A 233 6.48 6.59 -2.42
CA TYR A 233 7.79 6.62 -3.07
C TYR A 233 8.89 6.23 -2.06
N PHE A 234 8.94 6.88 -0.90
CA PHE A 234 9.94 6.56 0.12
C PHE A 234 9.73 5.18 0.73
N ALA A 235 8.50 4.80 1.04
CA ALA A 235 8.21 3.47 1.59
C ALA A 235 8.62 2.35 0.63
N PHE A 236 8.36 2.50 -0.68
CA PHE A 236 8.76 1.52 -1.69
C PHE A 236 10.25 1.56 -2.00
N TYR A 237 10.91 2.71 -1.90
CA TYR A 237 12.37 2.76 -1.93
C TYR A 237 12.97 1.89 -0.83
N CYS A 238 12.51 2.06 0.40
CA CYS A 238 12.96 1.25 1.52
C CYS A 238 12.65 -0.24 1.33
N MET A 239 11.52 -0.56 0.69
CA MET A 239 11.15 -1.94 0.39
C MET A 239 11.98 -2.54 -0.74
N THR A 240 12.48 -1.75 -1.71
CA THR A 240 13.13 -2.25 -2.93
C THR A 240 14.66 -2.12 -2.87
N TRP A 241 15.18 -0.98 -2.41
CA TRP A 241 16.59 -0.64 -2.52
C TRP A 241 17.35 -0.60 -1.18
N MET A 242 16.64 -0.48 -0.04
CA MET A 242 17.30 -0.39 1.26
C MET A 242 18.21 -1.57 1.58
N PRO A 243 17.82 -2.86 1.35
CA PRO A 243 18.74 -3.97 1.59
C PRO A 243 20.01 -3.89 0.75
N ALA A 244 19.90 -3.54 -0.53
CA ALA A 244 21.05 -3.37 -1.41
C ALA A 244 21.95 -2.20 -0.94
N TYR A 245 21.37 -1.07 -0.53
CA TYR A 245 22.10 0.05 0.05
C TYR A 245 22.91 -0.36 1.29
N LEU A 246 22.26 -1.10 2.19
CA LEU A 246 22.90 -1.54 3.45
C LEU A 246 24.05 -2.52 3.18
N VAL A 247 23.92 -3.39 2.19
CA VAL A 247 24.98 -4.36 1.83
C VAL A 247 26.06 -3.70 0.99
N GLU A 248 25.71 -3.03 -0.11
CA GLU A 248 26.68 -2.52 -1.09
C GLU A 248 27.43 -1.27 -0.62
N GLN A 249 26.74 -0.34 0.05
CA GLN A 249 27.34 0.93 0.46
C GLN A 249 27.74 0.98 1.94
N ARG A 250 27.07 0.22 2.81
CA ARG A 250 27.34 0.21 4.25
C ARG A 250 28.09 -1.03 4.73
N GLY A 251 28.31 -2.02 3.87
CA GLY A 251 29.13 -3.19 4.16
C GLY A 251 28.49 -4.19 5.13
N LEU A 252 27.15 -4.11 5.33
CA LEU A 252 26.45 -5.08 6.18
C LEU A 252 26.30 -6.42 5.47
N THR A 253 26.20 -7.46 6.25
CA THR A 253 25.76 -8.76 5.75
C THR A 253 24.28 -8.72 5.33
N LEU A 254 23.87 -9.65 4.46
CA LEU A 254 22.49 -9.74 4.04
C LEU A 254 21.54 -9.96 5.24
N LYS A 255 21.97 -10.76 6.24
CA LYS A 255 21.18 -10.99 7.48
C LYS A 255 20.99 -9.71 8.29
N GLU A 256 22.05 -8.93 8.48
CA GLU A 256 21.97 -7.64 9.18
C GLU A 256 21.06 -6.67 8.43
N SER A 257 21.18 -6.58 7.10
CA SER A 257 20.30 -5.72 6.28
C SER A 257 18.84 -6.10 6.43
N GLY A 258 18.51 -7.40 6.47
CA GLY A 258 17.16 -7.91 6.75
C GLY A 258 16.66 -7.48 8.13
N LEU A 259 17.51 -7.54 9.15
CA LEU A 259 17.16 -7.14 10.51
C LEU A 259 16.89 -5.62 10.63
N TYR A 260 17.71 -4.79 9.99
CA TYR A 260 17.47 -3.33 9.97
C TYR A 260 16.20 -2.97 9.18
N THR A 261 15.92 -3.69 8.11
CA THR A 261 14.66 -3.56 7.38
C THR A 261 13.46 -3.93 8.26
N PHE A 262 13.57 -5.01 9.06
CA PHE A 262 12.56 -5.37 10.06
C PHE A 262 12.28 -4.23 11.03
N PHE A 263 13.30 -3.68 11.68
CA PHE A 263 13.13 -2.56 12.63
C PHE A 263 12.50 -1.33 11.98
N SER A 264 12.86 -1.03 10.75
CA SER A 264 12.31 0.12 10.00
C SER A 264 10.80 -0.05 9.75
N PHE A 265 10.34 -1.24 9.34
CA PHE A 265 8.93 -1.49 9.06
C PHE A 265 8.09 -1.74 10.33
N VAL A 266 8.67 -2.28 11.38
CA VAL A 266 8.03 -2.33 12.71
C VAL A 266 7.92 -0.90 13.28
N GLY A 267 8.95 -0.10 13.15
CA GLY A 267 8.95 1.30 13.58
C GLY A 267 7.84 2.13 12.94
N ILE A 268 7.70 2.05 11.60
CA ILE A 268 6.62 2.77 10.91
C ILE A 268 5.22 2.27 11.36
N ALA A 269 5.06 0.98 11.65
CA ALA A 269 3.79 0.43 12.12
C ALA A 269 3.43 0.95 13.52
N ILE A 270 4.39 0.96 14.44
CA ILE A 270 4.22 1.47 15.80
C ILE A 270 3.91 2.97 15.78
N VAL A 271 4.72 3.76 15.06
CA VAL A 271 4.53 5.21 14.97
C VAL A 271 3.20 5.55 14.30
N ALA A 272 2.76 4.81 13.29
CA ALA A 272 1.46 5.03 12.66
C ALA A 272 0.30 4.77 13.63
N ALA A 273 0.37 3.72 14.44
CA ALA A 273 -0.65 3.42 15.45
C ALA A 273 -0.71 4.51 16.53
N LEU A 274 0.44 4.90 17.07
CA LEU A 274 0.54 5.96 18.08
C LEU A 274 0.09 7.31 17.55
N ALA A 275 0.46 7.65 16.31
CA ALA A 275 0.07 8.90 15.66
C ALA A 275 -1.44 8.99 15.41
N GLY A 276 -2.06 7.89 14.97
CA GLY A 276 -3.50 7.81 14.80
C GLY A 276 -4.24 8.03 16.15
N TRP A 277 -3.82 7.29 17.18
CA TRP A 277 -4.38 7.43 18.52
C TRP A 277 -4.20 8.84 19.10
N ALA A 278 -2.99 9.42 18.98
CA ALA A 278 -2.71 10.76 19.49
C ALA A 278 -3.54 11.83 18.77
N ALA A 279 -3.63 11.74 17.42
CA ALA A 279 -4.44 12.66 16.64
C ALA A 279 -5.93 12.59 17.05
N ASP A 280 -6.48 11.39 17.19
CA ASP A 280 -7.89 11.21 17.59
C ASP A 280 -8.14 11.77 19.00
N ARG A 281 -7.20 11.59 19.95
CA ARG A 281 -7.31 12.13 21.29
C ARG A 281 -7.25 13.67 21.34
N ILE A 282 -6.41 14.28 20.51
CA ILE A 282 -6.32 15.75 20.38
C ILE A 282 -7.61 16.30 19.77
N ILE A 283 -8.13 15.66 18.73
CA ILE A 283 -9.39 16.05 18.08
C ILE A 283 -10.57 15.91 19.06
N ALA A 284 -10.61 14.85 19.86
CA ALA A 284 -11.65 14.64 20.89
C ALA A 284 -11.66 15.74 21.98
N ARG A 285 -10.55 16.47 22.15
CA ARG A 285 -10.43 17.64 23.05
C ARG A 285 -10.92 18.94 22.40
N GLY A 286 -11.53 18.89 21.23
CA GLY A 286 -12.13 20.05 20.55
C GLY A 286 -11.21 20.75 19.52
N HIS A 287 -10.02 20.22 19.23
CA HIS A 287 -9.16 20.80 18.21
C HIS A 287 -9.64 20.48 16.79
N ASP A 288 -9.35 21.36 15.83
CA ASP A 288 -9.74 21.16 14.43
C ASP A 288 -9.08 19.93 13.81
N ALA A 289 -9.91 18.99 13.34
CA ALA A 289 -9.44 17.71 12.80
C ALA A 289 -8.54 17.87 11.55
N VAL A 290 -8.79 18.90 10.72
CA VAL A 290 -7.97 19.14 9.53
C VAL A 290 -6.60 19.64 9.95
N LEU A 291 -6.53 20.58 10.88
CA LEU A 291 -5.27 21.16 11.35
C LEU A 291 -4.42 20.10 12.05
N VAL A 292 -5.01 19.35 12.99
CA VAL A 292 -4.31 18.30 13.76
C VAL A 292 -3.72 17.26 12.82
N ARG A 293 -4.54 16.65 11.95
CA ARG A 293 -4.04 15.60 11.05
C ARG A 293 -3.00 16.11 10.05
N LYS A 294 -3.19 17.32 9.56
CA LYS A 294 -2.25 18.01 8.66
C LYS A 294 -0.90 18.26 9.34
N SER A 295 -0.88 18.67 10.61
CA SER A 295 0.36 18.86 11.38
C SER A 295 1.13 17.55 11.52
N PHE A 296 0.46 16.44 11.83
CA PHE A 296 1.10 15.12 11.86
C PHE A 296 1.70 14.72 10.50
N ILE A 297 0.99 14.99 9.40
CA ILE A 297 1.48 14.71 8.04
C ILE A 297 2.74 15.51 7.75
N VAL A 298 2.74 16.81 8.02
CA VAL A 298 3.89 17.69 7.76
C VAL A 298 5.09 17.28 8.62
N VAL A 299 4.88 17.07 9.93
CA VAL A 299 5.94 16.60 10.84
C VAL A 299 6.51 15.24 10.40
N GLY A 300 5.65 14.32 9.94
CA GLY A 300 6.09 13.03 9.44
C GLY A 300 6.93 13.13 8.17
N PHE A 301 6.56 13.99 7.23
CA PHE A 301 7.39 14.23 6.04
C PHE A 301 8.72 14.89 6.41
N MET A 302 8.72 15.91 7.27
CA MET A 302 9.94 16.54 7.74
C MET A 302 10.84 15.56 8.51
N GLY A 303 10.23 14.69 9.35
CA GLY A 303 10.96 13.60 10.00
C GLY A 303 11.56 12.59 9.01
N GLY A 304 10.85 12.29 7.92
CA GLY A 304 11.36 11.44 6.84
C GLY A 304 12.62 12.00 6.15
N THR A 305 12.75 13.32 6.07
CA THR A 305 13.93 13.96 5.44
C THR A 305 15.24 13.68 6.19
N THR A 306 15.18 13.23 7.44
CA THR A 306 16.35 12.82 8.21
C THR A 306 17.12 11.65 7.61
N VAL A 307 16.55 10.98 6.59
CA VAL A 307 17.26 9.96 5.78
C VAL A 307 18.58 10.51 5.22
N LEU A 308 18.68 11.81 4.91
CA LEU A 308 19.91 12.43 4.44
C LEU A 308 20.99 12.50 5.52
N LEU A 309 20.63 12.65 6.80
CA LEU A 309 21.60 12.60 7.90
C LEU A 309 22.26 11.23 7.95
N GLY A 310 21.49 10.17 7.68
CA GLY A 310 22.03 8.82 7.50
C GLY A 310 22.93 8.70 6.27
N ALA A 311 22.50 9.29 5.13
CA ALA A 311 23.25 9.22 3.87
C ALA A 311 24.65 9.83 3.96
N TYR A 312 24.77 11.00 4.59
CA TYR A 312 26.03 11.74 4.72
C TYR A 312 26.86 11.33 5.94
N SER A 313 26.34 10.48 6.83
CA SER A 313 27.09 10.04 8.01
C SER A 313 28.21 9.07 7.62
N HIS A 314 29.42 9.32 8.15
CA HIS A 314 30.53 8.39 8.06
C HIS A 314 30.43 7.25 9.10
N SER A 315 29.73 7.47 10.21
CA SER A 315 29.51 6.44 11.22
C SER A 315 28.38 5.50 10.80
N LEU A 316 28.68 4.20 10.77
CA LEU A 316 27.68 3.16 10.47
C LEU A 316 26.49 3.22 11.43
N GLN A 317 26.75 3.36 12.73
CA GLN A 317 25.70 3.39 13.77
C GLN A 317 24.76 4.59 13.57
N ILE A 318 25.29 5.77 13.29
CA ILE A 318 24.51 6.98 13.02
C ILE A 318 23.70 6.82 11.72
N ALA A 319 24.29 6.24 10.68
CA ALA A 319 23.62 5.98 9.42
C ALA A 319 22.42 5.04 9.62
N LEU A 320 22.61 3.94 10.35
CA LEU A 320 21.56 2.97 10.65
C LEU A 320 20.45 3.57 11.52
N PHE A 321 20.82 4.33 12.54
CA PHE A 321 19.85 5.03 13.38
C PHE A 321 18.94 5.94 12.57
N TRP A 322 19.50 6.78 11.69
CA TRP A 322 18.69 7.71 10.88
C TRP A 322 17.89 6.99 9.80
N ASN A 323 18.39 5.89 9.24
CA ASN A 323 17.61 5.08 8.28
C ASN A 323 16.35 4.49 8.93
N VAL A 324 16.47 3.88 10.12
CA VAL A 324 15.33 3.33 10.86
C VAL A 324 14.39 4.45 11.30
N THR A 325 14.94 5.55 11.83
CA THR A 325 14.15 6.67 12.37
C THR A 325 13.37 7.38 11.27
N SER A 326 13.98 7.67 10.11
CA SER A 326 13.34 8.38 9.01
C SER A 326 12.10 7.64 8.46
N LEU A 327 12.20 6.33 8.25
CA LEU A 327 11.05 5.53 7.83
C LEU A 327 10.01 5.39 8.95
N SER A 328 10.46 5.26 10.22
CA SER A 328 9.55 5.18 11.36
C SER A 328 8.70 6.45 11.50
N LEU A 329 9.32 7.63 11.39
CA LEU A 329 8.63 8.93 11.46
C LEU A 329 7.65 9.14 10.31
N LEU A 330 7.85 8.51 9.16
CA LEU A 330 6.88 8.51 8.08
C LEU A 330 5.56 7.83 8.49
N GLY A 331 5.54 7.04 9.58
CA GLY A 331 4.34 6.50 10.19
C GLY A 331 3.33 7.58 10.61
N LEU A 332 3.78 8.78 10.97
CA LEU A 332 2.92 9.94 11.27
C LEU A 332 2.04 10.30 10.07
N VAL A 333 2.54 10.11 8.85
CA VAL A 333 1.81 10.40 7.60
C VAL A 333 0.72 9.35 7.36
N THR A 334 1.02 8.05 7.56
CA THR A 334 0.17 6.94 7.12
C THR A 334 -1.26 7.02 7.60
N ALA A 335 -1.45 7.03 8.92
CA ALA A 335 -2.78 7.04 9.53
C ALA A 335 -3.51 8.36 9.28
N ASN A 336 -2.79 9.48 9.38
CA ASN A 336 -3.37 10.80 9.30
C ASN A 336 -3.73 11.21 7.87
N ASN A 337 -2.94 10.83 6.84
CA ASN A 337 -3.29 11.10 5.45
C ASN A 337 -4.55 10.32 5.04
N LEU A 338 -4.63 9.04 5.39
CA LEU A 338 -5.83 8.22 5.12
C LEU A 338 -7.09 8.84 5.73
N ALA A 339 -7.01 9.22 7.02
CA ALA A 339 -8.13 9.77 7.76
C ALA A 339 -8.50 11.20 7.30
N LEU A 340 -7.51 12.05 7.04
CA LEU A 340 -7.75 13.42 6.57
C LEU A 340 -8.44 13.43 5.21
N VAL A 341 -7.90 12.71 4.25
CA VAL A 341 -8.43 12.73 2.88
C VAL A 341 -9.75 11.97 2.81
N LYS A 342 -9.83 10.72 3.30
CA LYS A 342 -11.02 9.87 3.11
C LYS A 342 -12.17 10.16 4.06
N LEU A 343 -11.89 10.55 5.30
CA LEU A 343 -12.94 10.71 6.30
C LEU A 343 -13.34 12.18 6.56
N THR A 344 -12.47 13.13 6.22
CA THR A 344 -12.67 14.53 6.58
C THR A 344 -12.92 15.44 5.39
N LEU A 345 -12.19 15.26 4.30
CA LEU A 345 -12.20 16.19 3.16
C LEU A 345 -12.99 15.68 1.95
N ILE A 346 -13.11 14.37 1.76
CA ILE A 346 -13.82 13.80 0.61
C ILE A 346 -15.25 13.40 1.01
N PRO A 347 -16.28 13.79 0.26
CA PRO A 347 -17.65 13.37 0.49
C PRO A 347 -17.78 11.83 0.45
N LYS A 348 -18.65 11.28 1.30
CA LYS A 348 -18.83 9.81 1.44
C LYS A 348 -19.09 9.10 0.11
N GLN A 349 -19.86 9.72 -0.78
CA GLN A 349 -20.21 9.18 -2.11
C GLN A 349 -18.98 9.05 -3.03
N ALA A 350 -17.96 9.88 -2.83
CA ALA A 350 -16.74 9.95 -3.65
C ALA A 350 -15.56 9.15 -3.07
N VAL A 351 -15.66 8.64 -1.83
CA VAL A 351 -14.56 7.94 -1.14
C VAL A 351 -14.05 6.73 -1.92
N GLY A 352 -14.97 5.95 -2.52
CA GLY A 352 -14.59 4.76 -3.31
C GLY A 352 -13.73 5.12 -4.52
N LEU A 353 -14.18 6.09 -5.32
CA LEU A 353 -13.48 6.56 -6.52
C LEU A 353 -12.13 7.21 -6.15
N ASN A 354 -12.11 8.05 -5.11
CA ASN A 354 -10.89 8.65 -4.60
C ASN A 354 -9.89 7.60 -4.09
N THR A 355 -10.38 6.51 -3.48
CA THR A 355 -9.51 5.40 -3.05
C THR A 355 -8.88 4.70 -4.25
N GLY A 356 -9.63 4.49 -5.33
CA GLY A 356 -9.08 3.96 -6.59
C GLY A 356 -7.97 4.85 -7.16
N LEU A 357 -8.19 6.16 -7.23
CA LEU A 357 -7.17 7.12 -7.66
C LEU A 357 -5.91 7.07 -6.77
N GLN A 358 -6.07 6.98 -5.45
CA GLN A 358 -4.93 6.85 -4.53
C GLN A 358 -4.15 5.54 -4.75
N GLN A 359 -4.82 4.45 -5.11
CA GLN A 359 -4.14 3.18 -5.43
C GLN A 359 -3.32 3.28 -6.73
N VAL A 360 -3.83 4.00 -7.73
CA VAL A 360 -3.05 4.31 -8.94
C VAL A 360 -1.82 5.13 -8.57
N ALA A 361 -1.96 6.19 -7.76
CA ALA A 361 -0.83 6.99 -7.29
C ALA A 361 0.19 6.15 -6.50
N THR A 362 -0.27 5.21 -5.67
CA THR A 362 0.59 4.27 -4.93
C THR A 362 1.38 3.37 -5.88
N SER A 363 0.72 2.80 -6.90
CA SER A 363 1.38 1.93 -7.89
C SER A 363 2.41 2.70 -8.73
N LEU A 364 2.05 3.90 -9.17
CA LEU A 364 2.98 4.81 -9.88
C LEU A 364 4.19 5.13 -9.01
N ALA A 365 3.98 5.41 -7.71
CA ALA A 365 5.08 5.68 -6.78
C ALA A 365 6.03 4.48 -6.65
N GLY A 366 5.51 3.26 -6.58
CA GLY A 366 6.33 2.04 -6.53
C GLY A 366 7.15 1.84 -7.81
N GLY A 367 6.51 1.97 -8.98
CA GLY A 367 7.18 1.86 -10.27
C GLY A 367 8.26 2.93 -10.47
N VAL A 368 7.92 4.19 -10.20
CA VAL A 368 8.86 5.32 -10.32
C VAL A 368 9.98 5.20 -9.28
N SER A 369 9.69 4.82 -8.05
CA SER A 369 10.70 4.65 -7.00
C SER A 369 11.75 3.60 -7.39
N ALA A 370 11.31 2.45 -7.90
CA ALA A 370 12.24 1.40 -8.31
C ALA A 370 13.08 1.81 -9.52
N SER A 371 12.45 2.31 -10.60
CA SER A 371 13.13 2.64 -11.86
C SER A 371 13.99 3.91 -11.75
N LEU A 372 13.48 4.98 -11.16
CA LEU A 372 14.22 6.24 -11.01
C LEU A 372 15.44 6.06 -10.10
N SER A 373 15.29 5.32 -8.99
CA SER A 373 16.41 5.07 -8.09
C SER A 373 17.50 4.23 -8.78
N GLY A 374 17.13 3.23 -9.57
CA GLY A 374 18.10 2.45 -10.36
C GLY A 374 18.85 3.29 -11.39
N TRP A 375 18.15 4.23 -12.06
CA TRP A 375 18.77 5.16 -12.99
C TRP A 375 19.69 6.17 -12.29
N LEU A 376 19.24 6.77 -11.18
CA LEU A 376 20.02 7.72 -10.38
C LEU A 376 21.28 7.06 -9.80
N LEU A 377 21.17 5.79 -9.39
CA LEU A 377 22.30 5.02 -8.91
C LEU A 377 23.32 4.73 -10.03
N HIS A 378 22.84 4.48 -11.25
CA HIS A 378 23.70 4.29 -12.43
C HIS A 378 24.48 5.57 -12.77
N VAL A 379 23.82 6.73 -12.76
CA VAL A 379 24.44 8.02 -13.11
C VAL A 379 25.37 8.51 -11.98
N GLY A 380 24.96 8.37 -10.74
CA GLY A 380 25.69 8.93 -9.57
C GLY A 380 26.71 7.98 -8.97
N HIS A 381 26.72 6.71 -9.36
CA HIS A 381 27.59 5.65 -8.80
C HIS A 381 27.53 5.55 -7.27
N SER A 382 26.47 6.10 -6.66
CA SER A 382 26.25 6.07 -5.21
C SER A 382 24.77 6.21 -4.88
N TYR A 383 24.37 5.78 -3.67
CA TYR A 383 22.98 5.90 -3.19
C TYR A 383 22.61 7.33 -2.78
N THR A 384 23.52 8.30 -2.87
CA THR A 384 23.25 9.70 -2.48
C THR A 384 22.20 10.34 -3.37
N LEU A 385 22.27 10.18 -4.70
CA LEU A 385 21.27 10.75 -5.61
C LEU A 385 19.86 10.18 -5.40
N PRO A 386 19.65 8.86 -5.26
CA PRO A 386 18.35 8.32 -4.84
C PRO A 386 17.82 8.92 -3.54
N MET A 387 18.67 9.13 -2.54
CA MET A 387 18.27 9.74 -1.26
C MET A 387 17.93 11.22 -1.37
N LEU A 388 18.62 11.97 -2.24
CA LEU A 388 18.26 13.35 -2.56
C LEU A 388 16.90 13.41 -3.30
N ALA A 389 16.62 12.46 -4.18
CA ALA A 389 15.29 12.37 -4.81
C ALA A 389 14.18 12.10 -3.76
N ILE A 390 14.43 11.20 -2.80
CA ILE A 390 13.51 10.99 -1.67
C ILE A 390 13.29 12.29 -0.91
N PHE A 391 14.33 13.00 -0.56
CA PHE A 391 14.24 14.29 0.14
C PHE A 391 13.37 15.28 -0.63
N ALA A 392 13.58 15.43 -1.95
CA ALA A 392 12.78 16.31 -2.80
C ALA A 392 11.29 15.91 -2.81
N PHE A 393 10.99 14.61 -2.94
CA PHE A 393 9.61 14.12 -2.88
C PHE A 393 8.98 14.32 -1.49
N LEU A 394 9.73 14.15 -0.40
CA LEU A 394 9.21 14.39 0.95
C LEU A 394 8.87 15.87 1.17
N LEU A 395 9.70 16.80 0.68
CA LEU A 395 9.39 18.23 0.68
C LEU A 395 8.16 18.55 -0.18
N LEU A 396 8.05 17.95 -1.37
CA LEU A 396 6.88 18.09 -2.23
C LEU A 396 5.61 17.59 -1.52
N GLY A 397 5.67 16.47 -0.84
CA GLY A 397 4.58 15.91 -0.05
C GLY A 397 4.15 16.82 1.10
N ALA A 398 5.11 17.37 1.85
CA ALA A 398 4.86 18.34 2.92
C ALA A 398 4.21 19.61 2.38
N THR A 399 4.77 20.17 1.30
CA THR A 399 4.23 21.37 0.64
C THR A 399 2.82 21.15 0.11
N SER A 400 2.59 20.00 -0.54
CA SER A 400 1.26 19.62 -1.02
C SER A 400 0.24 19.54 0.12
N ALA A 401 0.62 18.92 1.25
CA ALA A 401 -0.25 18.86 2.43
C ALA A 401 -0.56 20.27 2.97
N ILE A 402 0.43 21.15 3.04
CA ILE A 402 0.26 22.54 3.53
C ILE A 402 -0.65 23.35 2.61
N VAL A 403 -0.43 23.29 1.32
CA VAL A 403 -1.09 24.17 0.35
C VAL A 403 -2.44 23.62 -0.09
N LEU A 404 -2.51 22.35 -0.49
CA LEU A 404 -3.67 21.79 -1.19
C LEU A 404 -4.72 21.16 -0.27
N LEU A 405 -4.33 20.59 0.89
CA LEU A 405 -5.30 19.96 1.79
C LEU A 405 -6.01 20.99 2.66
N ARG A 406 -7.00 21.67 2.10
CA ARG A 406 -7.81 22.72 2.76
C ARG A 406 -9.30 22.47 2.56
N ARG A 407 -10.12 22.67 3.60
CA ARG A 407 -11.60 22.49 3.53
C ARG A 407 -12.26 23.28 2.40
N LYS A 408 -11.78 24.50 2.12
CA LYS A 408 -12.35 25.36 1.08
C LYS A 408 -12.28 24.77 -0.33
N TRP A 409 -11.41 23.81 -0.56
CA TRP A 409 -11.20 23.14 -1.84
C TRP A 409 -11.73 21.71 -1.87
N ALA A 410 -12.47 21.30 -0.83
CA ALA A 410 -13.12 19.99 -0.80
C ALA A 410 -14.09 19.87 -2.01
N PRO A 411 -14.13 18.72 -2.69
CA PRO A 411 -15.01 18.55 -3.85
C PRO A 411 -16.47 18.68 -3.42
N LYS A 412 -17.22 19.53 -4.13
CA LYS A 412 -18.66 19.68 -3.97
C LYS A 412 -19.32 18.57 -4.79
N VAL A 413 -20.04 17.68 -4.13
CA VAL A 413 -20.94 16.75 -4.79
C VAL A 413 -22.30 17.43 -4.79
N ASN A 414 -22.87 17.67 -5.97
CA ASN A 414 -24.25 18.14 -6.07
C ASN A 414 -25.14 17.12 -5.36
N ALA A 415 -25.90 17.57 -4.36
CA ALA A 415 -26.88 16.74 -3.70
C ALA A 415 -27.79 16.14 -4.77
N SER A 416 -28.11 14.85 -4.67
CA SER A 416 -29.09 14.28 -5.57
C SER A 416 -30.45 14.95 -5.28
N PRO A 417 -31.35 15.10 -6.28
CA PRO A 417 -32.68 15.63 -6.01
C PRO A 417 -33.43 14.89 -4.90
N HIS A 418 -33.04 13.65 -4.65
CA HIS A 418 -33.60 12.82 -3.58
C HIS A 418 -33.07 13.23 -2.18
N ASP A 419 -31.78 13.60 -2.07
CA ASP A 419 -31.18 14.08 -0.79
C ASP A 419 -31.75 15.43 -0.40
N ASP A 420 -32.03 16.32 -1.38
CA ASP A 420 -32.66 17.61 -1.16
C ASP A 420 -34.12 17.43 -0.72
N ALA A 421 -34.87 16.47 -1.30
CA ALA A 421 -36.21 16.16 -0.88
C ALA A 421 -36.28 15.59 0.56
N VAL A 422 -35.33 14.70 0.93
CA VAL A 422 -35.22 14.16 2.28
C VAL A 422 -34.80 15.24 3.30
N ALA A 423 -33.88 16.13 2.92
CA ALA A 423 -33.45 17.25 3.76
C ALA A 423 -34.60 18.26 3.96
N GLN A 424 -35.40 18.55 2.93
CA GLN A 424 -36.61 19.38 3.02
C GLN A 424 -37.68 18.72 3.91
N ALA A 425 -37.92 17.42 3.77
CA ALA A 425 -38.87 16.67 4.59
C ALA A 425 -38.47 16.67 6.08
N LEU A 426 -37.17 16.51 6.37
CA LEU A 426 -36.64 16.58 7.73
C LEU A 426 -36.71 17.98 8.35
N ARG A 427 -36.55 19.04 7.56
CA ARG A 427 -36.72 20.43 8.00
C ARG A 427 -38.21 20.73 8.29
N ALA A 428 -39.10 20.26 7.40
CA ALA A 428 -40.54 20.42 7.60
C ALA A 428 -41.06 19.69 8.85
N SER A 429 -40.53 18.47 9.13
CA SER A 429 -40.91 17.71 10.32
C SER A 429 -40.41 18.32 11.65
N LYS A 430 -39.35 19.12 11.61
CA LYS A 430 -38.89 19.87 12.81
C LYS A 430 -39.71 21.11 13.08
N HIS A 431 -40.30 21.75 12.08
CA HIS A 431 -41.18 22.89 12.23
C HIS A 431 -42.62 22.53 12.68
N THR A 432 -43.02 21.26 12.48
CA THR A 432 -44.34 20.75 12.95
C THR A 432 -44.32 20.21 14.38
N ARG A 433 -43.14 20.18 15.05
CA ARG A 433 -42.99 19.75 16.45
C ARG A 433 -42.58 20.85 17.40
N ALA A 434 -42.52 22.09 16.96
CA ALA A 434 -42.42 23.30 17.75
C ALA A 434 -43.76 24.04 17.75
#